data_f752f81e7430cd3f996f9d6a5a078896
#
_entry.id   f752f81e7430cd3f996f9d6a5a078896
#
_cell.length_a   1.000
_cell.length_b   1.000
_cell.length_c   1.000
_cell.angle_alpha   90.00
_cell.angle_beta   90.00
_cell.angle_gamma   90.00
#
_symmetry.space_group_name_H-M   'P 1'
#
loop_
_entity.id
_entity.type
_entity.pdbx_description
1 polymer ?
#
loop_
_entity_poly.entity_id
_entity_poly.type
_entity_poly.pdbx_seq_one_letter_code
_entity_poly.pdbx_strand_id
1 'polypeptide(L)'
;MAQFYSAKRRVTTRQIITVKVNDLDSFGQGVARHNGKALFIPGLLPEESAEVIITEDKKQFARARVSRRLNDSPERETPRCPHFGVCGGCQQQHVSIALQQRSKSAALARLMKHEVNDIIAGAPWGYRRRARLSLNCPPDKPLQMGFRKAGSSDIVNVEQCPVLAPQLAALLPRIRACLASLHGTRHLGHVELVQAGSGTLMILRHTAPLSAADKEKLERFSHSEGLSLFLAPFSEILETVSGEAPWYDSHGLRLAFSPRDFIQVNEAVNQQMVARALEWLDVRAEDRAWICSAEWGILRCRWQRARQA
;
A
#
# COMPACT_ATOMS: atom_id res chain seq x y z
N MET A 1 -13.80 -0.92 30.55
CA MET A 1 -12.43 -1.38 30.95
C MET A 1 -11.88 -2.22 29.82
N ALA A 2 -10.91 -1.70 29.06
CA ALA A 2 -10.26 -2.46 27.97
C ALA A 2 -9.15 -3.31 28.59
N GLN A 3 -9.31 -4.64 28.53
CA GLN A 3 -8.26 -5.58 28.92
C GLN A 3 -7.16 -5.59 27.87
N PHE A 4 -6.02 -4.98 28.18
CA PHE A 4 -4.80 -5.14 27.39
C PHE A 4 -4.24 -6.55 27.60
N TYR A 5 -4.42 -7.42 26.64
CA TYR A 5 -3.77 -8.72 26.60
C TYR A 5 -2.29 -8.54 26.23
N SER A 6 -1.44 -8.45 27.23
CA SER A 6 -0.01 -8.62 27.08
C SER A 6 0.28 -10.11 26.86
N ALA A 7 0.43 -10.52 25.63
CA ALA A 7 0.87 -11.86 25.30
C ALA A 7 2.31 -12.04 25.81
N LYS A 8 2.51 -12.83 26.86
CA LYS A 8 3.83 -13.28 27.31
C LYS A 8 4.54 -13.94 26.12
N ARG A 9 5.52 -13.26 25.54
CA ARG A 9 6.43 -13.81 24.54
C ARG A 9 7.17 -14.98 25.19
N ARG A 10 6.78 -16.21 24.90
CA ARG A 10 7.64 -17.35 25.15
C ARG A 10 8.83 -17.23 24.19
N VAL A 11 9.96 -16.81 24.70
CA VAL A 11 11.24 -16.94 24.02
C VAL A 11 11.56 -18.41 23.98
N THR A 12 11.16 -19.07 22.92
CA THR A 12 11.59 -20.43 22.64
C THR A 12 13.05 -20.38 22.19
N THR A 13 13.82 -21.33 22.69
CA THR A 13 15.22 -21.63 22.34
C THR A 13 15.52 -21.29 20.89
N ARG A 14 16.67 -20.63 20.64
CA ARG A 14 17.22 -20.30 19.30
C ARG A 14 17.59 -21.58 18.51
N GLN A 15 16.66 -22.52 18.38
CA GLN A 15 16.91 -23.74 17.62
C GLN A 15 16.91 -23.40 16.13
N ILE A 16 18.04 -23.65 15.48
CA ILE A 16 18.16 -23.59 14.03
C ILE A 16 17.68 -24.93 13.49
N ILE A 17 16.76 -24.89 12.55
CA ILE A 17 16.26 -26.07 11.84
C ILE A 17 16.37 -25.85 10.34
N THR A 18 16.61 -26.91 9.59
CA THR A 18 16.58 -26.91 8.14
C THR A 18 15.17 -27.29 7.67
N VAL A 19 14.63 -26.51 6.76
CA VAL A 19 13.29 -26.74 6.20
C VAL A 19 13.31 -26.56 4.68
N LYS A 20 12.37 -27.22 3.99
CA LYS A 20 12.04 -26.97 2.59
C LYS A 20 10.66 -26.35 2.50
N VAL A 21 10.55 -25.28 1.71
CA VAL A 21 9.27 -24.56 1.49
C VAL A 21 8.50 -25.24 0.37
N ASN A 22 7.22 -25.46 0.60
CA ASN A 22 6.34 -26.17 -0.33
C ASN A 22 5.29 -25.27 -1.00
N ASP A 23 4.91 -24.16 -0.37
CA ASP A 23 3.83 -23.28 -0.84
C ASP A 23 4.06 -21.83 -0.36
N LEU A 24 3.22 -20.91 -0.85
CA LEU A 24 3.09 -19.55 -0.33
C LEU A 24 1.71 -19.37 0.32
N ASP A 25 1.66 -18.62 1.40
CA ASP A 25 0.39 -18.15 1.95
C ASP A 25 -0.14 -16.93 1.17
N SER A 26 -1.32 -16.43 1.55
CA SER A 26 -1.95 -15.23 0.95
C SER A 26 -1.15 -13.93 1.15
N PHE A 27 -0.20 -13.92 2.10
CA PHE A 27 0.68 -12.77 2.37
C PHE A 27 2.04 -12.89 1.67
N GLY A 28 2.28 -13.98 0.93
CA GLY A 28 3.55 -14.26 0.26
C GLY A 28 4.65 -14.76 1.20
N GLN A 29 4.27 -15.36 2.33
CA GLN A 29 5.21 -16.04 3.22
C GLN A 29 5.38 -17.49 2.77
N GLY A 30 6.62 -17.99 2.76
CA GLY A 30 6.89 -19.40 2.51
C GLY A 30 6.24 -20.28 3.57
N VAL A 31 5.60 -21.36 3.14
CA VAL A 31 4.97 -22.36 4.01
C VAL A 31 5.74 -23.66 3.96
N ALA A 32 6.25 -24.09 5.10
CA ALA A 32 6.86 -25.39 5.33
C ALA A 32 6.09 -26.20 6.37
N ARG A 33 6.50 -27.44 6.59
CA ARG A 33 5.99 -28.29 7.70
C ARG A 33 7.11 -28.56 8.68
N HIS A 34 6.81 -28.39 9.96
CA HIS A 34 7.70 -28.74 11.06
C HIS A 34 6.89 -29.33 12.23
N ASN A 35 7.24 -30.54 12.68
CA ASN A 35 6.54 -31.24 13.76
C ASN A 35 5.01 -31.32 13.56
N GLY A 36 4.56 -31.58 12.33
CA GLY A 36 3.14 -31.66 11.98
C GLY A 36 2.41 -30.32 11.85
N LYS A 37 3.05 -29.18 12.19
CA LYS A 37 2.48 -27.83 12.11
C LYS A 37 2.89 -27.11 10.83
N ALA A 38 2.06 -26.17 10.39
CA ALA A 38 2.46 -25.21 9.37
C ALA A 38 3.51 -24.24 9.96
N LEU A 39 4.58 -24.01 9.23
CA LEU A 39 5.65 -23.06 9.57
C LEU A 39 5.68 -21.94 8.53
N PHE A 40 5.39 -20.72 8.96
CA PHE A 40 5.38 -19.53 8.10
C PHE A 40 6.73 -18.81 8.16
N ILE A 41 7.32 -18.56 6.99
CA ILE A 41 8.68 -18.04 6.89
C ILE A 41 8.70 -16.90 5.86
N PRO A 42 8.64 -15.63 6.31
CA PRO A 42 8.75 -14.50 5.39
C PRO A 42 10.03 -14.53 4.56
N GLY A 43 9.92 -14.25 3.26
CA GLY A 43 11.06 -14.10 2.36
C GLY A 43 11.55 -15.38 1.71
N LEU A 44 11.01 -16.56 2.03
CA LEU A 44 11.28 -17.82 1.31
C LEU A 44 10.19 -18.14 0.28
N LEU A 45 10.58 -18.83 -0.77
CA LEU A 45 9.74 -19.26 -1.88
C LEU A 45 9.64 -20.78 -1.95
N PRO A 46 8.62 -21.32 -2.63
CA PRO A 46 8.55 -22.76 -2.92
C PRO A 46 9.82 -23.28 -3.56
N GLU A 47 10.18 -24.51 -3.23
CA GLU A 47 11.40 -25.23 -3.63
C GLU A 47 12.69 -24.74 -2.94
N GLU A 48 12.65 -23.66 -2.18
CA GLU A 48 13.80 -23.24 -1.39
C GLU A 48 13.94 -24.06 -0.11
N SER A 49 15.18 -24.37 0.18
CA SER A 49 15.62 -24.92 1.47
C SER A 49 16.39 -23.87 2.24
N ALA A 50 16.18 -23.81 3.53
CA ALA A 50 16.83 -22.81 4.37
C ALA A 50 17.01 -23.30 5.80
N GLU A 51 18.05 -22.78 6.45
CA GLU A 51 18.17 -22.78 7.91
C GLU A 51 17.34 -21.64 8.46
N VAL A 52 16.45 -21.94 9.38
CA VAL A 52 15.54 -20.97 9.97
C VAL A 52 15.56 -21.04 11.49
N ILE A 53 15.26 -19.92 12.13
CA ILE A 53 15.13 -19.78 13.58
C ILE A 53 13.67 -19.60 13.91
N ILE A 54 13.10 -20.47 14.74
CA ILE A 54 11.72 -20.36 15.20
C ILE A 54 11.61 -19.11 16.08
N THR A 55 10.70 -18.21 15.72
CA THR A 55 10.43 -16.95 16.44
C THR A 55 9.15 -17.00 17.25
N GLU A 56 8.20 -17.86 16.84
CA GLU A 56 6.93 -18.08 17.52
C GLU A 56 6.51 -19.52 17.31
N ASP A 57 6.13 -20.21 18.39
CA ASP A 57 5.56 -21.56 18.35
C ASP A 57 4.20 -21.58 19.04
N LYS A 58 3.13 -21.83 18.28
CA LYS A 58 1.75 -21.96 18.72
C LYS A 58 1.28 -23.41 18.59
N LYS A 59 0.13 -23.72 19.16
CA LYS A 59 -0.44 -25.08 19.11
C LYS A 59 -0.67 -25.56 17.65
N GLN A 60 -1.14 -24.68 16.76
CA GLN A 60 -1.55 -25.02 15.39
C GLN A 60 -0.53 -24.61 14.32
N PHE A 61 0.33 -23.62 14.59
CA PHE A 61 1.31 -23.12 13.64
C PHE A 61 2.56 -22.60 14.35
N ALA A 62 3.63 -22.43 13.59
CA ALA A 62 4.83 -21.74 14.04
C ALA A 62 5.25 -20.65 13.03
N ARG A 63 6.07 -19.72 13.46
CA ARG A 63 6.71 -18.72 12.61
C ARG A 63 8.21 -18.80 12.78
N ALA A 64 8.92 -18.58 11.70
CA ALA A 64 10.36 -18.55 11.72
C ALA A 64 10.90 -17.37 10.90
N ARG A 65 12.14 -17.01 11.17
CA ARG A 65 12.94 -16.12 10.32
C ARG A 65 14.08 -16.87 9.66
N VAL A 66 14.42 -16.48 8.46
CA VAL A 66 15.56 -17.05 7.73
C VAL A 66 16.86 -16.72 8.45
N SER A 67 17.70 -17.74 8.66
CA SER A 67 19.09 -17.60 9.05
C SER A 67 19.99 -17.63 7.83
N ARG A 68 19.83 -18.66 6.99
CA ARG A 68 20.59 -18.84 5.75
C ARG A 68 19.75 -19.59 4.73
N ARG A 69 19.64 -19.07 3.51
CA ARG A 69 19.05 -19.77 2.37
C ARG A 69 20.11 -20.69 1.78
N LEU A 70 19.74 -21.92 1.43
CA LEU A 70 20.66 -22.95 0.94
C LEU A 70 20.63 -23.07 -0.59
N ASN A 71 19.47 -22.76 -1.21
CA ASN A 71 19.29 -22.70 -2.66
C ASN A 71 18.25 -21.64 -3.01
N ASP A 72 18.21 -21.22 -4.26
CA ASP A 72 17.24 -20.29 -4.80
C ASP A 72 16.16 -21.01 -5.62
N SER A 73 14.93 -20.54 -5.49
CA SER A 73 13.83 -20.91 -6.38
C SER A 73 14.02 -20.27 -7.76
N PRO A 74 13.67 -20.95 -8.87
CA PRO A 74 13.67 -20.35 -10.21
C PRO A 74 12.68 -19.17 -10.33
N GLU A 75 11.72 -19.08 -9.42
CA GLU A 75 10.74 -17.98 -9.34
C GLU A 75 11.22 -16.80 -8.49
N ARG A 76 12.48 -16.82 -8.07
CA ARG A 76 13.05 -15.71 -7.28
C ARG A 76 13.58 -14.61 -8.18
N GLU A 77 13.12 -13.39 -7.88
CA GLU A 77 13.58 -12.18 -8.56
C GLU A 77 14.37 -11.26 -7.63
N THR A 78 15.23 -10.44 -8.22
CA THR A 78 15.91 -9.36 -7.50
C THR A 78 14.95 -8.18 -7.32
N PRO A 79 14.64 -7.76 -6.07
CA PRO A 79 13.77 -6.63 -5.82
C PRO A 79 14.31 -5.33 -6.45
N ARG A 80 13.46 -4.59 -7.15
CA ARG A 80 13.84 -3.27 -7.72
C ARG A 80 13.97 -2.17 -6.67
N CYS A 81 13.27 -2.31 -5.54
CA CYS A 81 13.26 -1.31 -4.49
C CYS A 81 14.44 -1.48 -3.55
N PRO A 82 15.31 -0.47 -3.36
CA PRO A 82 16.44 -0.56 -2.44
C PRO A 82 16.00 -0.71 -0.98
N HIS A 83 14.75 -0.36 -0.67
CA HIS A 83 14.19 -0.46 0.67
C HIS A 83 13.42 -1.77 0.93
N PHE A 84 13.40 -2.68 -0.04
CA PHE A 84 12.71 -3.96 0.14
C PHE A 84 13.33 -4.77 1.29
N GLY A 85 12.50 -5.46 2.06
CA GLY A 85 12.92 -6.19 3.26
C GLY A 85 13.04 -5.34 4.53
N VAL A 86 13.06 -4.01 4.41
CA VAL A 86 13.08 -3.08 5.54
C VAL A 86 11.78 -2.27 5.59
N CYS A 87 11.38 -1.69 4.47
CA CYS A 87 10.12 -0.97 4.32
C CYS A 87 8.92 -1.92 4.40
N GLY A 88 7.90 -1.56 5.21
CA GLY A 88 6.68 -2.36 5.37
C GLY A 88 5.69 -2.26 4.21
N GLY A 89 5.99 -1.48 3.17
CA GLY A 89 5.07 -1.20 2.06
C GLY A 89 4.90 -2.34 1.05
N CYS A 90 5.90 -3.23 0.90
CA CYS A 90 5.90 -4.30 -0.08
C CYS A 90 6.41 -5.61 0.53
N GLN A 91 5.77 -6.73 0.19
CA GLN A 91 6.10 -8.05 0.72
C GLN A 91 6.62 -9.04 -0.34
N GLN A 92 6.34 -8.83 -1.63
CA GLN A 92 6.53 -9.85 -2.66
C GLN A 92 7.41 -9.42 -3.86
N GLN A 93 8.25 -8.38 -3.71
CA GLN A 93 9.10 -7.95 -4.83
C GLN A 93 10.20 -8.97 -5.22
N HIS A 94 10.45 -9.96 -4.38
CA HIS A 94 11.37 -11.06 -4.64
C HIS A 94 10.71 -12.28 -5.31
N VAL A 95 9.42 -12.19 -5.63
CA VAL A 95 8.60 -13.26 -6.18
C VAL A 95 8.25 -12.91 -7.62
N SER A 96 8.41 -13.85 -8.55
CA SER A 96 7.97 -13.66 -9.95
C SER A 96 6.48 -13.31 -10.02
N ILE A 97 6.10 -12.51 -11.01
CA ILE A 97 4.70 -12.14 -11.20
C ILE A 97 3.81 -13.36 -11.42
N ALA A 98 4.32 -14.36 -12.14
CA ALA A 98 3.61 -15.61 -12.38
C ALA A 98 3.32 -16.36 -11.07
N LEU A 99 4.29 -16.47 -10.18
CA LEU A 99 4.08 -17.12 -8.88
C LEU A 99 3.16 -16.29 -7.98
N GLN A 100 3.27 -14.96 -7.98
CA GLN A 100 2.34 -14.09 -7.25
C GLN A 100 0.88 -14.31 -7.67
N GLN A 101 0.62 -14.41 -8.98
CA GLN A 101 -0.73 -14.65 -9.51
C GLN A 101 -1.23 -16.04 -9.11
N ARG A 102 -0.42 -17.07 -9.36
CA ARG A 102 -0.79 -18.46 -8.99
C ARG A 102 -1.08 -18.61 -7.49
N SER A 103 -0.22 -18.06 -6.64
CA SER A 103 -0.40 -18.18 -5.18
C SER A 103 -1.66 -17.45 -4.67
N LYS A 104 -1.97 -16.28 -5.23
CA LYS A 104 -3.20 -15.53 -4.90
C LYS A 104 -4.44 -16.27 -5.36
N SER A 105 -4.47 -16.78 -6.60
CA SER A 105 -5.58 -17.58 -7.11
C SER A 105 -5.77 -18.85 -6.28
N ALA A 106 -4.70 -19.57 -5.96
CA ALA A 106 -4.76 -20.77 -5.13
C ALA A 106 -5.26 -20.48 -3.71
N ALA A 107 -4.84 -19.36 -3.11
CA ALA A 107 -5.31 -18.95 -1.79
C ALA A 107 -6.82 -18.63 -1.81
N LEU A 108 -7.30 -17.92 -2.84
CA LEU A 108 -8.71 -17.62 -3.02
C LEU A 108 -9.54 -18.90 -3.29
N ALA A 109 -9.06 -19.77 -4.17
CA ALA A 109 -9.72 -21.04 -4.48
C ALA A 109 -9.90 -21.91 -3.23
N ARG A 110 -8.88 -21.99 -2.36
CA ARG A 110 -8.99 -22.71 -1.07
C ARG A 110 -10.04 -22.09 -0.14
N LEU A 111 -10.13 -20.76 -0.09
CA LEU A 111 -11.08 -20.04 0.75
C LEU A 111 -12.52 -20.22 0.25
N MET A 112 -12.73 -20.08 -1.05
CA MET A 112 -14.04 -20.18 -1.71
C MET A 112 -14.47 -21.63 -1.94
N LYS A 113 -13.56 -22.60 -1.82
CA LYS A 113 -13.77 -24.03 -2.18
C LYS A 113 -14.21 -24.19 -3.64
N HIS A 114 -13.72 -23.33 -4.49
CA HIS A 114 -14.05 -23.27 -5.91
C HIS A 114 -12.82 -22.77 -6.70
N GLU A 115 -12.69 -23.19 -7.95
CA GLU A 115 -11.63 -22.72 -8.82
C GLU A 115 -11.78 -21.23 -9.16
N VAL A 116 -10.66 -20.56 -9.33
CA VAL A 116 -10.60 -19.17 -9.81
C VAL A 116 -10.41 -19.19 -11.33
N ASN A 117 -11.43 -18.74 -12.05
CA ASN A 117 -11.47 -18.85 -13.51
C ASN A 117 -10.59 -17.81 -14.20
N ASP A 118 -10.41 -16.63 -13.59
CA ASP A 118 -9.70 -15.52 -14.22
C ASP A 118 -9.05 -14.62 -13.16
N ILE A 119 -8.02 -13.88 -13.55
CA ILE A 119 -7.33 -12.94 -12.70
C ILE A 119 -7.12 -11.61 -13.43
N ILE A 120 -7.61 -10.53 -12.85
CA ILE A 120 -7.34 -9.18 -13.35
C ILE A 120 -5.97 -8.74 -12.84
N ALA A 121 -5.04 -8.53 -13.76
CA ALA A 121 -3.69 -8.11 -13.46
C ALA A 121 -3.36 -6.76 -14.14
N GLY A 122 -2.51 -5.99 -13.50
CA GLY A 122 -2.01 -4.70 -14.01
C GLY A 122 -0.49 -4.66 -14.02
N ALA A 123 0.07 -3.52 -14.41
CA ALA A 123 1.50 -3.29 -14.35
C ALA A 123 2.04 -3.50 -12.92
N PRO A 124 3.16 -4.20 -12.74
CA PRO A 124 3.71 -4.49 -11.42
C PRO A 124 4.38 -3.28 -10.76
N TRP A 125 4.67 -2.24 -11.55
CA TRP A 125 5.38 -1.04 -11.14
C TRP A 125 4.64 0.22 -11.59
N GLY A 126 4.87 1.34 -10.89
CA GLY A 126 4.31 2.64 -11.26
C GLY A 126 2.78 2.75 -11.13
N TYR A 127 2.12 1.81 -10.50
CA TYR A 127 0.66 1.72 -10.47
C TYR A 127 0.01 2.49 -9.31
N ARG A 128 0.78 2.79 -8.26
CA ARG A 128 0.23 3.35 -7.02
C ARG A 128 0.04 4.85 -7.15
N ARG A 129 -1.20 5.28 -7.32
CA ARG A 129 -1.58 6.70 -7.46
C ARG A 129 -1.82 7.43 -6.13
N ARG A 130 -1.70 6.77 -4.99
CA ARG A 130 -1.85 7.39 -3.66
C ARG A 130 -0.84 6.82 -2.68
N ALA A 131 -0.17 7.70 -1.94
CA ALA A 131 0.77 7.32 -0.91
C ALA A 131 0.76 8.30 0.26
N ARG A 132 0.83 7.75 1.47
CA ARG A 132 0.94 8.51 2.71
C ARG A 132 2.29 8.22 3.34
N LEU A 133 3.18 9.23 3.35
CA LEU A 133 4.50 9.16 3.93
C LEU A 133 4.48 9.79 5.32
N SER A 134 5.00 9.08 6.30
CA SER A 134 5.19 9.59 7.66
C SER A 134 6.34 10.59 7.67
N LEU A 135 6.20 11.63 8.47
CA LEU A 135 7.22 12.67 8.69
C LEU A 135 7.63 12.62 10.15
N ASN A 136 8.93 12.77 10.39
CA ASN A 136 9.47 12.91 11.73
C ASN A 136 10.76 13.72 11.66
N CYS A 137 10.88 14.75 12.49
CA CYS A 137 12.10 15.57 12.59
C CYS A 137 12.55 15.61 14.05
N PRO A 138 13.31 14.60 14.50
CA PRO A 138 13.87 14.61 15.86
C PRO A 138 14.81 15.80 16.06
N PRO A 139 15.01 16.25 17.31
CA PRO A 139 16.03 17.26 17.61
C PRO A 139 17.37 16.88 17.00
N ASP A 140 18.06 17.83 16.38
CA ASP A 140 19.41 17.71 15.81
C ASP A 140 19.58 16.61 14.75
N LYS A 141 18.46 16.17 14.13
CA LYS A 141 18.47 15.22 13.03
C LYS A 141 17.71 15.76 11.83
N PRO A 142 18.10 15.37 10.61
CA PRO A 142 17.37 15.76 9.41
C PRO A 142 15.95 15.19 9.40
N LEU A 143 15.07 15.83 8.64
CA LEU A 143 13.71 15.36 8.40
C LEU A 143 13.72 13.93 7.83
N GLN A 144 13.04 13.03 8.51
CA GLN A 144 12.71 11.70 8.03
C GLN A 144 11.39 11.76 7.28
N MET A 145 11.37 11.25 6.05
CA MET A 145 10.15 11.16 5.24
C MET A 145 10.09 9.79 4.56
N GLY A 146 9.04 9.03 4.83
CA GLY A 146 8.89 7.72 4.20
C GLY A 146 7.83 6.84 4.82
N PHE A 147 7.96 5.54 4.60
CA PHE A 147 7.03 4.54 5.13
C PHE A 147 7.54 3.92 6.42
N ARG A 148 6.62 3.35 7.19
CA ARG A 148 7.03 2.62 8.39
C ARG A 148 7.78 1.35 8.03
N LYS A 149 8.80 1.04 8.84
CA LYS A 149 9.51 -0.23 8.81
C LYS A 149 8.54 -1.37 9.12
N ALA A 150 8.74 -2.52 8.52
CA ALA A 150 7.91 -3.69 8.80
C ALA A 150 7.90 -4.04 10.30
N GLY A 151 6.70 -4.11 10.89
CA GLY A 151 6.49 -4.44 12.30
C GLY A 151 7.02 -3.41 13.30
N SER A 152 7.29 -2.15 12.89
CA SER A 152 7.83 -1.08 13.74
C SER A 152 7.12 0.24 13.51
N SER A 153 7.30 1.18 14.44
CA SER A 153 6.91 2.58 14.27
C SER A 153 8.00 3.43 13.59
N ASP A 154 9.21 2.90 13.41
CA ASP A 154 10.32 3.60 12.78
C ASP A 154 10.03 3.94 11.32
N ILE A 155 10.58 5.05 10.84
CA ILE A 155 10.43 5.48 9.46
C ILE A 155 11.64 5.03 8.65
N VAL A 156 11.39 4.38 7.53
CA VAL A 156 12.37 4.15 6.48
C VAL A 156 12.37 5.38 5.57
N ASN A 157 13.48 6.09 5.51
CA ASN A 157 13.64 7.21 4.58
C ASN A 157 13.54 6.71 3.15
N VAL A 158 12.55 7.21 2.40
CA VAL A 158 12.28 6.76 1.04
C VAL A 158 12.61 7.88 0.05
N GLU A 159 13.62 7.66 -0.78
CA GLU A 159 14.01 8.55 -1.87
C GLU A 159 13.44 8.08 -3.21
N GLN A 160 13.29 6.77 -3.34
CA GLN A 160 12.77 6.12 -4.54
C GLN A 160 11.75 5.08 -4.14
N CYS A 161 10.65 5.03 -4.88
CA CYS A 161 9.62 4.03 -4.68
C CYS A 161 9.07 3.56 -6.04
N PRO A 162 9.53 2.41 -6.55
CA PRO A 162 9.19 1.97 -7.90
C PRO A 162 7.71 1.58 -8.09
N VAL A 163 6.95 1.43 -7.02
CA VAL A 163 5.50 1.15 -7.13
C VAL A 163 4.65 2.42 -7.22
N LEU A 164 5.20 3.59 -6.84
CA LEU A 164 4.49 4.87 -7.02
C LEU A 164 4.37 5.23 -8.50
N ALA A 165 3.27 5.88 -8.85
CA ALA A 165 3.13 6.54 -10.14
C ALA A 165 4.35 7.44 -10.40
N PRO A 166 4.92 7.45 -11.63
CA PRO A 166 6.16 8.17 -11.92
C PRO A 166 6.13 9.63 -11.49
N GLN A 167 5.00 10.30 -11.68
CA GLN A 167 4.80 11.70 -11.30
C GLN A 167 4.96 11.89 -9.78
N LEU A 168 4.40 10.99 -8.98
CA LEU A 168 4.52 11.04 -7.51
C LEU A 168 5.95 10.68 -7.06
N ALA A 169 6.57 9.69 -7.68
CA ALA A 169 7.93 9.28 -7.35
C ALA A 169 8.94 10.42 -7.61
N ALA A 170 8.80 11.14 -8.72
CA ALA A 170 9.65 12.26 -9.08
C ALA A 170 9.55 13.45 -8.10
N LEU A 171 8.46 13.59 -7.38
CA LEU A 171 8.25 14.67 -6.40
C LEU A 171 8.93 14.42 -5.06
N LEU A 172 9.24 13.18 -4.70
CA LEU A 172 9.72 12.84 -3.34
C LEU A 172 10.94 13.64 -2.88
N PRO A 173 12.02 13.78 -3.68
CA PRO A 173 13.19 14.59 -3.27
C PRO A 173 12.85 16.06 -3.08
N ARG A 174 12.04 16.64 -3.97
CA ARG A 174 11.66 18.07 -3.96
C ARG A 174 10.75 18.39 -2.78
N ILE A 175 9.77 17.53 -2.50
CA ILE A 175 8.92 17.65 -1.31
C ILE A 175 9.77 17.58 -0.03
N ARG A 176 10.69 16.62 0.06
CA ARG A 176 11.60 16.51 1.21
C ARG A 176 12.39 17.80 1.43
N ALA A 177 12.99 18.34 0.37
CA ALA A 177 13.77 19.58 0.45
C ALA A 177 12.90 20.76 0.90
N CYS A 178 11.70 20.92 0.35
CA CYS A 178 10.75 21.95 0.75
C CYS A 178 10.38 21.80 2.23
N LEU A 179 9.91 20.63 2.66
CA LEU A 179 9.46 20.38 4.04
C LEU A 179 10.60 20.52 5.06
N ALA A 180 11.82 20.12 4.70
CA ALA A 180 13.00 20.29 5.57
C ALA A 180 13.40 21.75 5.78
N SER A 181 13.02 22.64 4.86
CA SER A 181 13.33 24.07 4.92
C SER A 181 12.33 24.91 5.73
N LEU A 182 11.25 24.33 6.21
CA LEU A 182 10.24 25.01 7.01
C LEU A 182 10.69 25.23 8.46
N HIS A 183 10.31 26.33 9.06
CA HIS A 183 10.54 26.54 10.51
C HIS A 183 9.74 25.55 11.35
N GLY A 184 8.51 25.24 10.91
CA GLY A 184 7.58 24.31 11.57
C GLY A 184 7.82 22.82 11.28
N THR A 185 8.96 22.42 10.71
CA THR A 185 9.26 21.03 10.30
C THR A 185 9.00 19.99 11.39
N ARG A 186 9.29 20.31 12.65
CA ARG A 186 9.06 19.41 13.80
C ARG A 186 7.59 19.11 14.09
N HIS A 187 6.70 19.94 13.58
CA HIS A 187 5.25 19.82 13.76
C HIS A 187 4.56 19.11 12.60
N LEU A 188 5.30 18.59 11.63
CA LEU A 188 4.75 17.84 10.51
C LEU A 188 4.53 16.38 10.91
N GLY A 189 3.36 15.84 10.57
CA GLY A 189 2.99 14.47 10.93
C GLY A 189 3.10 13.49 9.76
N HIS A 190 2.53 13.85 8.62
CA HIS A 190 2.65 13.07 7.38
C HIS A 190 2.31 13.94 6.17
N VAL A 191 2.82 13.53 5.03
CA VAL A 191 2.44 14.06 3.72
C VAL A 191 1.75 12.94 2.93
N GLU A 192 0.63 13.26 2.34
CA GLU A 192 -0.10 12.36 1.46
C GLU A 192 -0.06 12.92 0.03
N LEU A 193 0.25 12.05 -0.93
CA LEU A 193 0.31 12.38 -2.34
C LEU A 193 -0.74 11.58 -3.09
N VAL A 194 -1.46 12.25 -3.97
CA VAL A 194 -2.53 11.63 -4.77
C VAL A 194 -2.39 12.08 -6.22
N GLN A 195 -2.32 11.15 -7.14
CA GLN A 195 -2.49 11.41 -8.57
C GLN A 195 -3.96 11.30 -8.92
N ALA A 196 -4.56 12.41 -9.29
CA ALA A 196 -5.96 12.51 -9.71
C ALA A 196 -6.05 12.90 -11.19
N GLY A 197 -7.25 12.88 -11.75
CA GLY A 197 -7.52 13.41 -13.09
C GLY A 197 -7.34 14.93 -13.19
N SER A 198 -7.55 15.63 -12.08
CA SER A 198 -7.27 17.07 -11.91
C SER A 198 -5.79 17.42 -11.74
N GLY A 199 -4.89 16.44 -11.68
CA GLY A 199 -3.47 16.66 -11.39
C GLY A 199 -3.01 16.01 -10.09
N THR A 200 -1.85 16.42 -9.62
CA THR A 200 -1.26 15.88 -8.38
C THR A 200 -1.68 16.71 -7.16
N LEU A 201 -2.12 16.03 -6.12
CA LEU A 201 -2.47 16.64 -4.83
C LEU A 201 -1.38 16.33 -3.80
N MET A 202 -1.12 17.32 -2.95
CA MET A 202 -0.32 17.17 -1.74
C MET A 202 -1.17 17.58 -0.53
N ILE A 203 -1.36 16.67 0.41
CA ILE A 203 -2.05 16.93 1.68
C ILE A 203 -1.01 16.85 2.80
N LEU A 204 -0.79 17.95 3.51
CA LEU A 204 0.19 18.04 4.57
C LEU A 204 -0.48 18.11 5.94
N ARG A 205 -0.26 17.07 6.76
CA ARG A 205 -0.71 17.02 8.15
C ARG A 205 0.31 17.72 9.04
N HIS A 206 -0.17 18.66 9.84
CA HIS A 206 0.63 19.33 10.86
C HIS A 206 -0.06 19.30 12.23
N THR A 207 0.70 19.33 13.32
CA THR A 207 0.23 19.20 14.70
C THR A 207 0.24 20.51 15.49
N ALA A 208 0.84 21.56 14.92
CA ALA A 208 0.81 22.91 15.45
C ALA A 208 0.64 23.89 14.28
N PRO A 209 0.13 25.10 14.51
CA PRO A 209 -0.03 26.12 13.46
C PRO A 209 1.28 26.39 12.73
N LEU A 210 1.22 26.45 11.40
CA LEU A 210 2.35 26.86 10.56
C LEU A 210 2.46 28.40 10.54
N SER A 211 3.68 28.91 10.52
CA SER A 211 3.93 30.35 10.38
C SER A 211 3.46 30.86 9.00
N ALA A 212 3.20 32.17 8.90
CA ALA A 212 2.84 32.78 7.61
C ALA A 212 3.96 32.53 6.55
N ALA A 213 5.23 32.64 6.96
CA ALA A 213 6.38 32.37 6.09
C ALA A 213 6.44 30.92 5.61
N ASP A 214 6.08 29.92 6.46
CA ASP A 214 6.01 28.52 6.06
C ASP A 214 4.85 28.28 5.08
N LYS A 215 3.68 28.87 5.34
CA LYS A 215 2.51 28.79 4.43
C LYS A 215 2.85 29.36 3.05
N GLU A 216 3.44 30.56 3.00
CA GLU A 216 3.89 31.19 1.74
C GLU A 216 4.93 30.34 0.98
N LYS A 217 5.86 29.72 1.71
CA LYS A 217 6.86 28.83 1.09
C LYS A 217 6.21 27.58 0.50
N LEU A 218 5.26 26.98 1.19
CA LEU A 218 4.49 25.82 0.71
C LEU A 218 3.62 26.19 -0.50
N GLU A 219 3.00 27.36 -0.51
CA GLU A 219 2.19 27.85 -1.61
C GLU A 219 3.06 28.10 -2.86
N ARG A 220 4.21 28.77 -2.72
CA ARG A 220 5.17 28.93 -3.83
C ARG A 220 5.65 27.57 -4.35
N PHE A 221 5.95 26.63 -3.47
CA PHE A 221 6.33 25.28 -3.86
C PHE A 221 5.21 24.58 -4.63
N SER A 222 3.97 24.67 -4.17
CA SER A 222 2.85 24.05 -4.87
C SER A 222 2.64 24.60 -6.27
N HIS A 223 2.79 25.92 -6.45
CA HIS A 223 2.68 26.56 -7.76
C HIS A 223 3.84 26.14 -8.69
N SER A 224 5.08 26.12 -8.18
CA SER A 224 6.25 25.73 -8.99
C SER A 224 6.21 24.28 -9.46
N GLU A 225 5.57 23.40 -8.68
CA GLU A 225 5.43 21.97 -8.99
C GLU A 225 4.09 21.60 -9.66
N GLY A 226 3.19 22.57 -9.84
CA GLY A 226 1.84 22.34 -10.38
C GLY A 226 0.99 21.43 -9.50
N LEU A 227 1.07 21.62 -8.17
CA LEU A 227 0.34 20.80 -7.19
C LEU A 227 -0.89 21.52 -6.66
N SER A 228 -1.96 20.78 -6.40
CA SER A 228 -3.01 21.23 -5.49
C SER A 228 -2.57 20.94 -4.05
N LEU A 229 -2.53 21.97 -3.21
CA LEU A 229 -2.04 21.89 -1.84
C LEU A 229 -3.18 22.04 -0.83
N PHE A 230 -3.24 21.09 0.09
CA PHE A 230 -4.18 21.07 1.22
C PHE A 230 -3.40 20.93 2.53
N LEU A 231 -3.78 21.72 3.53
CA LEU A 231 -3.27 21.59 4.90
C LEU A 231 -4.33 20.91 5.77
N ALA A 232 -3.89 20.01 6.61
CA ALA A 232 -4.72 19.23 7.52
C ALA A 232 -4.26 19.45 8.97
N PRO A 233 -4.65 20.56 9.64
CA PRO A 233 -4.28 20.83 11.04
C PRO A 233 -4.86 19.79 12.00
N PHE A 234 -6.05 19.27 11.70
CA PHE A 234 -6.73 18.22 12.47
C PHE A 234 -7.24 17.11 11.54
N SER A 235 -7.68 16.01 12.14
CA SER A 235 -8.21 14.87 11.35
C SER A 235 -9.43 15.25 10.50
N GLU A 236 -10.21 16.23 10.89
CA GLU A 236 -11.49 16.59 10.28
C GLU A 236 -11.44 17.90 9.48
N ILE A 237 -10.43 18.73 9.70
CA ILE A 237 -10.27 20.02 9.02
C ILE A 237 -9.31 19.87 7.84
N LEU A 238 -9.70 20.42 6.70
CA LEU A 238 -8.90 20.50 5.50
C LEU A 238 -8.96 21.94 4.98
N GLU A 239 -7.81 22.61 4.93
CA GLU A 239 -7.64 23.95 4.38
C GLU A 239 -7.09 23.85 2.97
N THR A 240 -7.80 24.39 1.97
CA THR A 240 -7.27 24.51 0.61
C THR A 240 -6.34 25.71 0.56
N VAL A 241 -5.08 25.50 0.18
CA VAL A 241 -4.10 26.57 -0.03
C VAL A 241 -4.02 26.94 -1.50
N SER A 242 -3.97 25.93 -2.37
CA SER A 242 -3.92 26.13 -3.82
C SER A 242 -4.58 24.98 -4.56
N GLY A 243 -4.99 25.22 -5.81
CA GLY A 243 -5.59 24.24 -6.70
C GLY A 243 -7.10 24.10 -6.56
N GLU A 244 -7.67 23.18 -7.33
CA GLU A 244 -9.10 22.95 -7.46
C GLU A 244 -9.54 21.69 -6.71
N ALA A 245 -10.87 21.52 -6.58
CA ALA A 245 -11.48 20.29 -6.05
C ALA A 245 -11.05 19.07 -6.91
N PRO A 246 -10.50 18.03 -6.31
CA PRO A 246 -9.99 16.90 -7.09
C PRO A 246 -11.10 16.05 -7.69
N TRP A 247 -10.82 15.49 -8.85
CA TRP A 247 -11.67 14.51 -9.51
C TRP A 247 -10.80 13.45 -10.20
N TYR A 248 -11.37 12.31 -10.48
CA TYR A 248 -10.78 11.27 -11.34
C TYR A 248 -11.80 10.77 -12.36
N ASP A 249 -11.29 10.26 -13.48
CA ASP A 249 -12.15 9.65 -14.50
C ASP A 249 -12.43 8.20 -14.17
N SER A 250 -13.68 7.79 -14.37
CA SER A 250 -14.07 6.40 -14.39
C SER A 250 -14.94 6.14 -15.62
N HIS A 251 -14.32 5.67 -16.69
CA HIS A 251 -14.98 5.36 -17.97
C HIS A 251 -15.79 6.53 -18.54
N GLY A 252 -15.17 7.71 -18.58
CA GLY A 252 -15.79 8.94 -19.10
C GLY A 252 -16.74 9.65 -18.12
N LEU A 253 -16.79 9.20 -16.85
CA LEU A 253 -17.46 9.91 -15.77
C LEU A 253 -16.44 10.60 -14.88
N ARG A 254 -16.54 11.92 -14.75
CA ARG A 254 -15.76 12.68 -13.76
C ARG A 254 -16.40 12.53 -12.39
N LEU A 255 -15.66 11.94 -11.47
CA LEU A 255 -16.06 11.73 -10.08
C LEU A 255 -15.25 12.65 -9.19
N ALA A 256 -15.90 13.68 -8.67
CA ALA A 256 -15.31 14.57 -7.66
C ALA A 256 -15.16 13.82 -6.34
N PHE A 257 -14.09 14.10 -5.60
CA PHE A 257 -13.85 13.50 -4.30
C PHE A 257 -13.15 14.50 -3.36
N SER A 258 -13.30 14.32 -2.06
CA SER A 258 -12.49 15.05 -1.09
C SER A 258 -11.07 14.45 -1.05
N PRO A 259 -9.99 15.24 -0.89
CA PRO A 259 -8.64 14.70 -0.73
C PRO A 259 -8.50 13.61 0.34
N ARG A 260 -9.43 13.53 1.28
CA ARG A 260 -9.49 12.53 2.35
C ARG A 260 -10.20 11.25 1.97
N ASP A 261 -10.99 11.31 0.93
CA ASP A 261 -11.81 10.17 0.56
C ASP A 261 -10.93 9.02 0.05
N PHE A 262 -11.36 7.80 0.32
CA PHE A 262 -10.68 6.63 -0.19
C PHE A 262 -10.83 6.54 -1.71
N ILE A 263 -9.73 6.36 -2.41
CA ILE A 263 -9.71 5.97 -3.82
C ILE A 263 -8.85 4.72 -3.99
N GLN A 264 -9.20 3.86 -4.94
CA GLN A 264 -8.41 2.68 -5.26
C GLN A 264 -7.02 3.08 -5.75
N VAL A 265 -5.98 2.55 -5.10
CA VAL A 265 -4.59 2.95 -5.37
C VAL A 265 -4.07 2.48 -6.73
N ASN A 266 -4.61 1.39 -7.27
CA ASN A 266 -4.31 0.89 -8.61
C ASN A 266 -5.48 1.20 -9.54
N GLU A 267 -5.39 2.33 -10.24
CA GLU A 267 -6.44 2.83 -11.11
C GLU A 267 -6.72 1.87 -12.28
N ALA A 268 -5.68 1.37 -12.94
CA ALA A 268 -5.83 0.51 -14.11
C ALA A 268 -6.54 -0.81 -13.76
N VAL A 269 -6.19 -1.43 -12.63
CA VAL A 269 -6.88 -2.63 -12.14
C VAL A 269 -8.30 -2.30 -11.71
N ASN A 270 -8.53 -1.17 -11.04
CA ASN A 270 -9.89 -0.75 -10.65
C ASN A 270 -10.80 -0.55 -11.87
N GLN A 271 -10.31 0.07 -12.93
CA GLN A 271 -11.06 0.22 -14.19
C GLN A 271 -11.47 -1.14 -14.77
N GLN A 272 -10.54 -2.08 -14.83
CA GLN A 272 -10.81 -3.44 -15.32
C GLN A 272 -11.81 -4.18 -14.43
N MET A 273 -11.68 -4.06 -13.09
CA MET A 273 -12.61 -4.68 -12.14
C MET A 273 -14.03 -4.15 -12.31
N VAL A 274 -14.19 -2.82 -12.45
CA VAL A 274 -15.49 -2.19 -12.68
C VAL A 274 -16.09 -2.64 -14.01
N ALA A 275 -15.29 -2.67 -15.08
CA ALA A 275 -15.74 -3.13 -16.39
C ALA A 275 -16.22 -4.58 -16.33
N ARG A 276 -15.43 -5.47 -15.73
CA ARG A 276 -15.77 -6.90 -15.60
C ARG A 276 -17.01 -7.11 -14.72
N ALA A 277 -17.15 -6.36 -13.63
CA ALA A 277 -18.33 -6.45 -12.78
C ALA A 277 -19.61 -6.06 -13.55
N LEU A 278 -19.56 -5.03 -14.37
CA LEU A 278 -20.70 -4.61 -15.20
C LEU A 278 -21.02 -5.61 -16.29
N GLU A 279 -20.01 -6.19 -16.94
CA GLU A 279 -20.16 -7.27 -17.91
C GLU A 279 -20.87 -8.48 -17.29
N TRP A 280 -20.44 -8.92 -16.11
CA TRP A 280 -21.05 -10.08 -15.43
C TRP A 280 -22.45 -9.81 -14.92
N LEU A 281 -22.75 -8.57 -14.53
CA LEU A 281 -24.08 -8.20 -14.07
C LEU A 281 -25.08 -8.17 -15.21
N ASP A 282 -24.66 -7.97 -16.46
CA ASP A 282 -25.48 -7.89 -17.67
C ASP A 282 -26.81 -7.12 -17.46
N VAL A 283 -26.71 -5.94 -16.82
CA VAL A 283 -27.88 -5.20 -16.32
C VAL A 283 -28.66 -4.59 -17.46
N ARG A 284 -29.97 -4.86 -17.52
CA ARG A 284 -30.92 -4.37 -18.53
C ARG A 284 -31.74 -3.21 -17.98
N ALA A 285 -32.44 -2.51 -18.89
CA ALA A 285 -33.22 -1.31 -18.56
C ALA A 285 -34.31 -1.57 -17.50
N GLU A 286 -34.91 -2.76 -17.53
CA GLU A 286 -35.98 -3.21 -16.63
C GLU A 286 -35.50 -3.74 -15.28
N ASP A 287 -34.20 -4.02 -15.13
CA ASP A 287 -33.68 -4.62 -13.92
C ASP A 287 -33.69 -3.65 -12.73
N ARG A 288 -33.89 -4.20 -11.55
CA ARG A 288 -33.73 -3.51 -10.27
C ARG A 288 -32.48 -4.05 -9.59
N ALA A 289 -31.44 -3.20 -9.47
CA ALA A 289 -30.21 -3.58 -8.78
C ALA A 289 -30.11 -2.91 -7.41
N TRP A 290 -29.64 -3.68 -6.44
CA TRP A 290 -29.33 -3.22 -5.08
C TRP A 290 -27.83 -3.15 -4.90
N ILE A 291 -27.31 -2.01 -4.44
CA ILE A 291 -25.90 -1.81 -4.10
C ILE A 291 -25.81 -1.65 -2.57
N CYS A 292 -25.37 -2.69 -1.87
CA CYS A 292 -25.36 -2.74 -0.42
C CYS A 292 -24.21 -1.94 0.21
N SER A 293 -23.16 -1.63 -0.54
CA SER A 293 -22.04 -0.79 -0.11
C SER A 293 -21.56 0.05 -1.27
N ALA A 294 -21.86 1.33 -1.24
CA ALA A 294 -21.57 2.25 -2.33
C ALA A 294 -21.02 3.57 -1.77
N GLU A 295 -19.90 3.51 -1.05
CA GLU A 295 -19.27 4.73 -0.54
C GLU A 295 -19.01 5.77 -1.65
N TRP A 296 -18.78 5.31 -2.89
CA TRP A 296 -18.41 6.15 -4.03
C TRP A 296 -19.32 6.02 -5.26
N GLY A 297 -20.32 5.21 -5.20
CA GLY A 297 -21.31 5.09 -6.28
C GLY A 297 -20.77 4.78 -7.69
N ILE A 298 -19.50 4.37 -7.83
CA ILE A 298 -18.86 4.14 -9.14
C ILE A 298 -19.66 3.14 -9.98
N LEU A 299 -20.07 2.03 -9.40
CA LEU A 299 -20.91 1.03 -10.07
C LEU A 299 -22.30 1.61 -10.35
N ARG A 300 -22.86 2.38 -9.41
CA ARG A 300 -24.19 3.03 -9.56
C ARG A 300 -24.22 4.04 -10.70
N CYS A 301 -23.22 4.92 -10.78
CA CYS A 301 -23.16 5.94 -11.83
C CYS A 301 -23.02 5.33 -13.22
N ARG A 302 -22.24 4.25 -13.37
CA ARG A 302 -22.10 3.56 -14.65
C ARG A 302 -23.37 2.80 -15.04
N TRP A 303 -24.00 2.16 -14.08
CA TRP A 303 -25.26 1.45 -14.31
C TRP A 303 -26.37 2.41 -14.75
N GLN A 304 -26.49 3.59 -14.14
CA GLN A 304 -27.47 4.60 -14.58
C GLN A 304 -27.22 5.06 -16.03
N ARG A 305 -25.96 5.17 -16.48
CA ARG A 305 -25.62 5.50 -17.87
C ARG A 305 -25.95 4.37 -18.83
N ALA A 306 -25.68 3.13 -18.47
CA ALA A 306 -26.02 1.97 -19.29
C ALA A 306 -27.54 1.82 -19.52
N ARG A 307 -28.36 2.35 -18.61
CA ARG A 307 -29.82 2.42 -18.75
C ARG A 307 -30.33 3.53 -19.70
N GLN A 308 -29.50 4.53 -19.97
CA GLN A 308 -29.87 5.69 -20.79
C GLN A 308 -29.33 5.60 -22.23
N ALA A 309 -28.46 4.64 -22.51
CA ALA A 309 -27.92 4.33 -23.83
C ALA A 309 -28.64 3.12 -24.44
#